data_95bbc9d5c12859b827e86e332a0114c5
#
_entry.id   95bbc9d5c12859b827e86e332a0114c5
#
_cell.length_a   1.000
_cell.length_b   1.000
_cell.length_c   1.000
_cell.angle_alpha   90.00
_cell.angle_beta   90.00
_cell.angle_gamma   90.00
#
_symmetry.space_group_name_H-M   'P 1'
#
loop_
_entity.id
_entity.type
_entity.pdbx_description
1 polymer ?
#
loop_
_entity_poly.entity_id
_entity_poly.type
_entity_poly.pdbx_seq_one_letter_code
_entity_poly.pdbx_strand_id
1 'polypeptide(L)'
;MPSKKIRIKDIAKLAGVSIGTVDRVINDRGEVAEKTRLKVQRILKETSYSPNVMAQVLKSKKRFHLVSLLPSPSEDNSFWNKHPLGMIRAIEELDPFPVTLSQVTFDVQSEDDFQKKAGIVFDLKP
;
A
#
# COMPACT_ATOMS: atom_id res chain seq x y z
N MET A 1 29.49 4.57 3.20
CA MET A 1 28.76 5.68 3.83
C MET A 1 27.28 5.52 3.49
N PRO A 2 26.40 5.42 4.46
CA PRO A 2 24.99 5.46 4.13
C PRO A 2 24.67 6.83 3.53
N SER A 3 24.20 6.86 2.30
CA SER A 3 23.75 8.09 1.66
C SER A 3 22.62 8.67 2.51
N LYS A 4 22.78 9.88 2.99
CA LYS A 4 21.77 10.56 3.80
C LYS A 4 20.48 10.66 2.96
N LYS A 5 19.49 9.89 3.31
CA LYS A 5 18.21 9.88 2.59
C LYS A 5 17.60 11.28 2.61
N ILE A 6 17.43 11.87 1.42
CA ILE A 6 16.87 13.21 1.25
C ILE A 6 15.42 13.18 1.72
N ARG A 7 15.05 14.17 2.52
CA ARG A 7 13.71 14.31 3.10
C ARG A 7 12.97 15.45 2.42
N ILE A 8 11.66 15.47 2.54
CA ILE A 8 10.81 16.53 1.99
C ILE A 8 11.24 17.93 2.44
N LYS A 9 11.71 18.09 3.69
CA LYS A 9 12.24 19.33 4.21
C LYS A 9 13.51 19.81 3.51
N ASP A 10 14.34 18.88 3.05
CA ASP A 10 15.56 19.19 2.32
C ASP A 10 15.20 19.70 0.91
N ILE A 11 14.20 19.09 0.27
CA ILE A 11 13.64 19.55 -1.01
C ILE A 11 13.06 20.97 -0.87
N ALA A 12 12.26 21.22 0.16
CA ALA A 12 11.69 22.53 0.44
C ALA A 12 12.77 23.61 0.59
N LYS A 13 13.85 23.29 1.31
CA LYS A 13 15.01 24.16 1.50
C LYS A 13 15.73 24.45 0.17
N LEU A 14 15.98 23.42 -0.64
CA LEU A 14 16.63 23.58 -1.95
C LEU A 14 15.77 24.39 -2.93
N ALA A 15 14.45 24.21 -2.88
CA ALA A 15 13.51 24.95 -3.72
C ALA A 15 13.20 26.36 -3.22
N GLY A 16 13.52 26.69 -1.96
CA GLY A 16 13.15 27.96 -1.34
C GLY A 16 11.65 28.12 -1.13
N VAL A 17 10.95 27.02 -0.83
CA VAL A 17 9.49 26.99 -0.63
C VAL A 17 9.14 26.26 0.66
N SER A 18 7.86 26.34 1.07
CA SER A 18 7.39 25.59 2.23
C SER A 18 7.30 24.08 1.95
N ILE A 19 7.35 23.27 3.02
CA ILE A 19 7.11 21.81 2.94
C ILE A 19 5.73 21.54 2.32
N GLY A 20 4.72 22.34 2.69
CA GLY A 20 3.37 22.21 2.13
C GLY A 20 3.31 22.45 0.62
N THR A 21 4.14 23.36 0.09
CA THR A 21 4.24 23.57 -1.36
C THR A 21 4.86 22.36 -2.05
N VAL A 22 5.92 21.79 -1.47
CA VAL A 22 6.53 20.55 -2.01
C VAL A 22 5.52 19.39 -1.98
N ASP A 23 4.79 19.24 -0.90
CA ASP A 23 3.76 18.20 -0.77
C ASP A 23 2.66 18.33 -1.84
N ARG A 24 2.19 19.55 -2.10
CA ARG A 24 1.22 19.81 -3.17
C ARG A 24 1.75 19.43 -4.55
N VAL A 25 3.01 19.71 -4.83
CA VAL A 25 3.64 19.32 -6.10
C VAL A 25 3.77 17.80 -6.22
N ILE A 26 4.22 17.12 -5.17
CA ILE A 26 4.40 15.66 -5.14
C ILE A 26 3.05 14.95 -5.35
N ASN A 27 2.00 15.41 -4.69
CA ASN A 27 0.70 14.77 -4.69
C ASN A 27 -0.27 15.38 -5.72
N ASP A 28 0.20 16.30 -6.54
CA ASP A 28 -0.60 17.04 -7.54
C ASP A 28 -1.88 17.65 -6.95
N ARG A 29 -1.75 18.27 -5.79
CA ARG A 29 -2.86 18.89 -5.05
C ARG A 29 -2.75 20.40 -5.05
N GLY A 30 -3.89 21.05 -5.22
CA GLY A 30 -4.02 22.48 -5.07
C GLY A 30 -3.29 23.30 -6.14
N GLU A 31 -3.41 24.60 -6.02
CA GLU A 31 -2.78 25.55 -6.93
C GLU A 31 -1.33 25.83 -6.49
N VAL A 32 -0.41 25.60 -7.41
CA VAL A 32 1.00 25.96 -7.28
C VAL A 32 1.38 26.68 -8.58
N ALA A 33 2.04 27.83 -8.45
CA ALA A 33 2.52 28.58 -9.62
C ALA A 33 3.40 27.67 -10.50
N GLU A 34 3.19 27.71 -11.81
CA GLU A 34 3.87 26.82 -12.76
C GLU A 34 5.39 26.86 -12.63
N LYS A 35 5.96 28.04 -12.47
CA LYS A 35 7.40 28.24 -12.25
C LYS A 35 7.90 27.50 -11.00
N THR A 36 7.13 27.54 -9.93
CA THR A 36 7.44 26.83 -8.67
C THR A 36 7.31 25.33 -8.84
N ARG A 37 6.25 24.89 -9.51
CA ARG A 37 6.02 23.46 -9.82
C ARG A 37 7.20 22.87 -10.59
N LEU A 38 7.61 23.50 -11.67
CA LEU A 38 8.73 23.05 -12.50
C LEU A 38 10.05 23.03 -11.71
N LYS A 39 10.28 24.03 -10.85
CA LYS A 39 11.47 24.08 -10.01
C LYS A 39 11.52 22.90 -9.02
N VAL A 40 10.43 22.63 -8.33
CA VAL A 40 10.32 21.53 -7.38
C VAL A 40 10.47 20.17 -8.09
N GLN A 41 9.80 19.98 -9.22
CA GLN A 41 9.89 18.74 -10.02
C GLN A 41 11.32 18.47 -10.48
N ARG A 42 12.05 19.49 -10.91
CA ARG A 42 13.46 19.36 -11.28
C ARG A 42 14.31 18.90 -10.09
N ILE A 43 14.15 19.51 -8.93
CA ILE A 43 14.89 19.16 -7.71
C ILE A 43 14.55 17.72 -7.27
N LEU A 44 13.29 17.32 -7.33
CA LEU A 44 12.88 15.95 -7.02
C LEU A 44 13.58 14.92 -7.92
N LYS A 45 13.69 15.23 -9.22
CA LYS A 45 14.37 14.37 -10.19
C LYS A 45 15.89 14.33 -9.96
N GLU A 46 16.53 15.49 -9.80
CA GLU A 46 17.98 15.60 -9.60
C GLU A 46 18.44 14.91 -8.30
N THR A 47 17.62 14.96 -7.27
CA THR A 47 17.92 14.36 -5.97
C THR A 47 17.48 12.91 -5.86
N SER A 48 16.86 12.34 -6.88
CA SER A 48 16.26 11.01 -6.84
C SER A 48 15.37 10.80 -5.59
N TYR A 49 14.64 11.86 -5.22
CA TYR A 49 13.77 11.81 -4.04
C TYR A 49 12.68 10.77 -4.21
N SER A 50 12.59 9.90 -3.22
CA SER A 50 11.50 8.92 -3.11
C SER A 50 10.73 9.18 -1.82
N PRO A 51 9.41 9.41 -1.90
CA PRO A 51 8.58 9.57 -0.71
C PRO A 51 8.74 8.37 0.23
N ASN A 52 8.79 8.62 1.53
CA ASN A 52 8.72 7.53 2.49
C ASN A 52 7.25 7.08 2.62
N VAL A 53 6.86 6.14 1.76
CA VAL A 53 5.49 5.59 1.72
C VAL A 53 5.09 5.04 3.08
N MET A 54 6.01 4.37 3.78
CA MET A 54 5.74 3.84 5.12
C MET A 54 5.38 4.94 6.12
N ALA A 55 6.15 6.02 6.15
CA ALA A 55 5.84 7.15 7.03
C ALA A 55 4.51 7.82 6.67
N GLN A 56 4.18 7.90 5.38
CA GLN A 56 2.89 8.44 4.92
C GLN A 56 1.72 7.55 5.36
N VAL A 57 1.84 6.25 5.19
CA VAL A 57 0.81 5.28 5.58
C VAL A 57 0.59 5.32 7.10
N LEU A 58 1.67 5.31 7.89
CA LEU A 58 1.57 5.40 9.36
C LEU A 58 0.96 6.71 9.83
N LYS A 59 1.31 7.83 9.19
CA LYS A 59 0.75 9.15 9.50
C LYS A 59 -0.73 9.27 9.13
N SER A 60 -1.15 8.63 8.06
CA SER A 60 -2.53 8.70 7.57
C SER A 60 -3.54 7.97 8.46
N LYS A 61 -3.08 7.13 9.38
CA LYS A 61 -3.90 6.22 10.20
C LYS A 61 -4.81 5.31 9.39
N LYS A 62 -4.58 5.19 8.09
CA LYS A 62 -5.32 4.26 7.23
C LYS A 62 -4.95 2.84 7.60
N ARG A 63 -5.94 1.99 7.67
CA ARG A 63 -5.80 0.54 7.83
C ARG A 63 -6.23 -0.12 6.54
N PHE A 64 -5.52 -1.16 6.16
CA PHE A 64 -5.85 -1.95 4.97
C PHE A 64 -6.34 -3.32 5.44
N HIS A 65 -7.51 -3.69 4.95
CA HIS A 65 -8.06 -5.02 5.18
C HIS A 65 -8.10 -5.75 3.84
N LEU A 66 -7.32 -6.82 3.75
CA LEU A 66 -7.31 -7.70 2.58
C LEU A 66 -8.14 -8.93 2.90
N VAL A 67 -8.87 -9.41 1.92
CA VAL A 67 -9.62 -10.67 2.03
C VAL A 67 -9.20 -11.58 0.89
N SER A 68 -8.82 -12.81 1.22
CA SER A 68 -8.59 -13.84 0.23
C SER A 68 -9.77 -14.82 0.20
N LEU A 69 -10.19 -15.20 -0.99
CA LEU A 69 -11.17 -16.25 -1.23
C LEU A 69 -10.50 -17.36 -2.03
N LEU A 70 -10.25 -18.49 -1.41
CA LEU A 70 -9.50 -19.58 -1.98
C LEU A 70 -10.24 -20.91 -1.81
N PRO A 71 -9.97 -21.89 -2.68
CA PRO A 71 -10.43 -23.26 -2.45
C PRO A 71 -10.00 -23.79 -1.09
N SER A 72 -10.91 -24.50 -0.43
CA SER A 72 -10.59 -25.21 0.81
C SER A 72 -9.46 -26.23 0.59
N PRO A 73 -8.55 -26.38 1.55
CA PRO A 73 -7.50 -27.38 1.48
C PRO A 73 -8.10 -28.79 1.30
N SER A 74 -7.57 -29.55 0.35
CA SER A 74 -7.97 -30.93 0.12
C SER A 74 -6.80 -31.73 -0.46
N GLU A 75 -6.86 -33.04 -0.34
CA GLU A 75 -5.86 -33.91 -0.95
C GLU A 75 -5.89 -33.85 -2.49
N ASP A 76 -7.08 -33.71 -3.06
CA ASP A 76 -7.28 -33.63 -4.51
C ASP A 76 -6.85 -32.27 -5.11
N ASN A 77 -6.71 -31.24 -4.29
CA ASN A 77 -6.39 -29.89 -4.72
C ASN A 77 -5.21 -29.29 -3.93
N SER A 78 -4.12 -30.04 -3.87
CA SER A 78 -2.93 -29.69 -3.09
C SER A 78 -2.25 -28.37 -3.51
N PHE A 79 -2.49 -27.92 -4.74
CA PHE A 79 -1.97 -26.65 -5.25
C PHE A 79 -2.31 -25.48 -4.33
N TRP A 80 -3.53 -25.42 -3.83
CA TRP A 80 -4.01 -24.30 -3.00
C TRP A 80 -3.61 -24.40 -1.52
N ASN A 81 -3.12 -25.56 -1.07
CA ASN A 81 -2.89 -25.81 0.34
C ASN A 81 -1.80 -24.92 0.97
N LYS A 82 -0.85 -24.46 0.17
CA LYS A 82 0.28 -23.64 0.64
C LYS A 82 0.00 -22.12 0.60
N HIS A 83 -1.00 -21.68 -0.16
CA HIS A 83 -1.30 -20.28 -0.35
C HIS A 83 -1.68 -19.54 0.95
N PRO A 84 -2.55 -20.09 1.82
CA PRO A 84 -2.91 -19.45 3.06
C PRO A 84 -1.70 -19.13 3.95
N LEU A 85 -0.77 -20.07 4.08
CA LEU A 85 0.43 -19.91 4.87
C LEU A 85 1.39 -18.87 4.28
N GLY A 86 1.53 -18.85 2.96
CA GLY A 86 2.32 -17.84 2.25
C GLY A 86 1.78 -16.43 2.43
N MET A 87 0.46 -16.28 2.42
CA MET A 87 -0.20 -15.00 2.65
C MET A 87 0.01 -14.51 4.09
N ILE A 88 -0.08 -15.38 5.09
CA ILE A 88 0.19 -15.05 6.49
C ILE A 88 1.63 -14.54 6.64
N ARG A 89 2.60 -15.24 6.08
CA ARG A 89 4.00 -14.82 6.09
C ARG A 89 4.22 -13.47 5.43
N ALA A 90 3.59 -13.23 4.29
CA ALA A 90 3.67 -11.95 3.60
C ALA A 90 3.11 -10.79 4.46
N ILE A 91 2.03 -11.01 5.19
CA ILE A 91 1.46 -10.02 6.11
C ILE A 91 2.41 -9.75 7.28
N GLU A 92 3.05 -10.77 7.83
CA GLU A 92 4.06 -10.62 8.90
C GLU A 92 5.26 -9.79 8.42
N GLU A 93 5.71 -10.00 7.19
CA GLU A 93 6.80 -9.22 6.58
C GLU A 93 6.44 -7.75 6.31
N LEU A 94 5.15 -7.44 6.22
CA LEU A 94 4.67 -6.07 6.04
C LEU A 94 4.65 -5.25 7.33
N ASP A 95 4.89 -5.85 8.50
CA ASP A 95 4.98 -5.08 9.74
C ASP A 95 6.07 -3.99 9.64
N PRO A 96 5.83 -2.75 10.01
CA PRO A 96 4.69 -2.22 10.78
C PRO A 96 3.53 -1.63 9.94
N PHE A 97 3.38 -1.98 8.66
CA PHE A 97 2.22 -1.51 7.90
C PHE A 97 0.91 -2.01 8.52
N PRO A 98 -0.11 -1.15 8.62
CA PRO A 98 -1.40 -1.50 9.22
C PRO A 98 -2.26 -2.32 8.23
N VAL A 99 -1.81 -3.51 7.90
CA VAL A 99 -2.48 -4.45 6.99
C VAL A 99 -2.97 -5.65 7.78
N THR A 100 -4.22 -6.01 7.59
CA THR A 100 -4.82 -7.24 8.13
C THR A 100 -5.34 -8.12 7.01
N LEU A 101 -5.33 -9.42 7.22
CA LEU A 101 -5.79 -10.42 6.26
C LEU A 101 -6.89 -11.27 6.90
N SER A 102 -8.02 -11.37 6.22
CA SER A 102 -9.04 -12.37 6.47
C SER A 102 -9.01 -13.41 5.35
N GLN A 103 -9.01 -14.68 5.71
CA GLN A 103 -9.00 -15.77 4.77
C GLN A 103 -10.35 -16.49 4.79
N VAL A 104 -10.99 -16.55 3.63
CA VAL A 104 -12.25 -17.27 3.41
C VAL A 104 -11.96 -18.40 2.43
N THR A 105 -12.44 -19.58 2.72
CA THR A 105 -12.29 -20.74 1.85
C THR A 105 -13.65 -21.26 1.41
N PHE A 106 -13.70 -21.88 0.24
CA PHE A 106 -14.91 -22.46 -0.33
C PHE A 106 -14.64 -23.86 -0.89
N ASP A 107 -15.70 -24.65 -0.98
CA ASP A 107 -15.68 -25.97 -1.63
C ASP A 107 -15.76 -25.80 -3.15
N VAL A 108 -14.71 -26.24 -3.87
CA VAL A 108 -14.65 -26.16 -5.34
C VAL A 108 -15.72 -26.98 -6.05
N GLN A 109 -16.31 -27.95 -5.36
CA GLN A 109 -17.37 -28.79 -5.91
C GLN A 109 -18.77 -28.24 -5.67
N SER A 110 -18.89 -27.13 -4.92
CA SER A 110 -20.17 -26.53 -4.55
C SER A 110 -20.25 -25.08 -5.01
N GLU A 111 -21.03 -24.83 -6.04
CA GLU A 111 -21.32 -23.47 -6.50
C GLU A 111 -22.06 -22.67 -5.41
N ASP A 112 -22.98 -23.31 -4.69
CA ASP A 112 -23.70 -22.68 -3.59
C ASP A 112 -22.76 -22.23 -2.48
N ASP A 113 -21.77 -23.03 -2.12
CA ASP A 113 -20.77 -22.66 -1.11
C ASP A 113 -19.91 -21.49 -1.59
N PHE A 114 -19.50 -21.50 -2.86
CA PHE A 114 -18.79 -20.35 -3.43
C PHE A 114 -19.61 -19.07 -3.33
N GLN A 115 -20.89 -19.10 -3.72
CA GLN A 115 -21.77 -17.92 -3.66
C GLN A 115 -21.93 -17.40 -2.22
N LYS A 116 -22.11 -18.29 -1.25
CA LYS A 116 -22.19 -17.94 0.17
C LYS A 116 -20.90 -17.28 0.66
N LYS A 117 -19.76 -17.88 0.33
CA LYS A 117 -18.44 -17.39 0.75
C LYS A 117 -18.09 -16.05 0.07
N ALA A 118 -18.44 -15.88 -1.19
CA ALA A 118 -18.32 -14.59 -1.88
C ALA A 118 -19.15 -13.50 -1.18
N GLY A 119 -20.35 -13.82 -0.74
CA GLY A 119 -21.17 -12.91 0.08
C GLY A 119 -20.48 -12.49 1.37
N ILE A 120 -19.84 -13.42 2.07
CA ILE A 120 -19.07 -13.13 3.28
C ILE A 120 -17.93 -12.15 2.98
N VAL A 121 -17.21 -12.32 1.86
CA VAL A 121 -16.14 -11.42 1.44
C VAL A 121 -16.65 -9.98 1.28
N PHE A 122 -17.80 -9.79 0.63
CA PHE A 122 -18.41 -8.47 0.51
C PHE A 122 -18.82 -7.87 1.85
N ASP A 123 -19.35 -8.68 2.76
CA ASP A 123 -19.77 -8.25 4.10
C ASP A 123 -18.60 -7.81 4.98
N LEU A 124 -17.40 -8.37 4.75
CA LEU A 124 -16.16 -7.98 5.44
C LEU A 124 -15.68 -6.58 5.03
N LYS A 125 -16.18 -6.02 3.93
CA LYS A 125 -15.84 -4.67 3.43
C LYS A 125 -14.33 -4.46 3.32
N PRO A 126 -13.61 -5.26 2.52
CA PRO A 126 -12.18 -5.11 2.32
C PRO A 126 -11.80 -3.79 1.66
#